data_489a1a3ca560ec15db9b53d242431247
#
_entry.id   489a1a3ca560ec15db9b53d242431247
#
_cell.length_a   1.000
_cell.length_b   1.000
_cell.length_c   1.000
_cell.angle_alpha   90.00
_cell.angle_beta   90.00
_cell.angle_gamma   90.00
#
_symmetry.space_group_name_H-M   'P 1'
#
loop_
_entity.id
_entity.type
_entity.pdbx_description
1 polymer ?
#
loop_
_entity_poly.entity_id
_entity_poly.type
_entity_poly.pdbx_seq_one_letter_code
_entity_poly.pdbx_strand_id
1 'polypeptide(L)'
;RSPGQTYKINWPESDHSIYITVNDIIQDGRRRPFEVFINSKNVDHFAWTVALTRMISAVFRRGGDVSFVVDELKAVFDPRGGYWVEGRYIPSLLAAIGEIIERHMIAIGFIANPNVSPDTEEALIALPAGGQAQGGGSDAGGDDTPRLRGCPKCGTPGLIRQEGCETCVSCGYSKCG
;
A
#
# COMPACT_ATOMS: atom_id res chain seq x y z
N ARG A 1 -2.63 20.25 9.00
CA ARG A 1 -2.84 19.68 7.65
C ARG A 1 -3.02 18.17 7.83
N SER A 2 -4.13 17.62 7.35
CA SER A 2 -4.32 16.17 7.29
C SER A 2 -3.66 15.68 6.02
N PRO A 3 -2.61 14.85 6.10
CA PRO A 3 -2.06 14.19 4.92
C PRO A 3 -3.11 13.23 4.36
N GLY A 4 -3.18 13.11 3.04
CA GLY A 4 -4.10 12.19 2.38
C GLY A 4 -3.51 11.69 1.08
N GLN A 5 -4.00 10.53 0.63
CA GLN A 5 -3.59 9.92 -0.63
C GLN A 5 -4.80 9.43 -1.40
N THR A 6 -4.78 9.65 -2.72
CA THR A 6 -5.82 9.18 -3.63
C THR A 6 -5.29 8.03 -4.49
N TYR A 7 -6.08 6.97 -4.55
CA TYR A 7 -5.82 5.77 -5.34
C TYR A 7 -6.85 5.63 -6.43
N LYS A 8 -6.44 5.07 -7.56
CA LYS A 8 -7.31 4.78 -8.70
C LYS A 8 -7.50 3.27 -8.85
N ILE A 9 -8.74 2.83 -8.97
CA ILE A 9 -9.10 1.46 -9.33
C ILE A 9 -9.76 1.47 -10.71
N ASN A 10 -9.29 0.59 -11.59
CA ASN A 10 -9.98 0.24 -12.82
C ASN A 10 -10.64 -1.13 -12.59
N TRP A 11 -11.93 -1.13 -12.33
CA TRP A 11 -12.71 -2.36 -12.14
C TRP A 11 -13.29 -2.81 -13.46
N PRO A 12 -13.13 -4.09 -13.87
CA PRO A 12 -13.51 -4.55 -15.20
C PRO A 12 -14.98 -4.35 -15.58
N GLU A 13 -15.90 -4.39 -14.62
CA GLU A 13 -17.33 -4.16 -14.85
C GLU A 13 -17.72 -2.67 -14.87
N SER A 14 -16.80 -1.79 -14.55
CA SER A 14 -17.07 -0.36 -14.49
C SER A 14 -16.48 0.36 -15.70
N ASP A 15 -17.31 1.00 -16.49
CA ASP A 15 -16.88 1.87 -17.59
C ASP A 15 -16.05 3.07 -17.11
N HIS A 16 -16.06 3.32 -15.81
CA HIS A 16 -15.40 4.46 -15.19
C HIS A 16 -14.47 4.03 -14.07
N SER A 17 -13.33 4.69 -13.98
CA SER A 17 -12.40 4.52 -12.86
C SER A 17 -13.05 4.96 -11.55
N ILE A 18 -12.69 4.24 -10.49
CA ILE A 18 -13.09 4.55 -9.12
C ILE A 18 -11.88 5.15 -8.40
N TYR A 19 -12.09 6.25 -7.71
CA TYR A 19 -11.05 6.93 -6.94
C TYR A 19 -11.35 6.80 -5.45
N ILE A 20 -10.35 6.36 -4.70
CA ILE A 20 -10.43 6.22 -3.25
C ILE A 20 -9.41 7.18 -2.66
N THR A 21 -9.91 8.13 -1.86
CA THR A 21 -9.07 9.06 -1.11
C THR A 21 -9.11 8.66 0.36
N VAL A 22 -7.95 8.40 0.95
CA VAL A 22 -7.81 8.16 2.38
C VAL A 22 -7.08 9.36 2.98
N ASN A 23 -7.72 10.02 3.93
CA ASN A 23 -7.13 11.09 4.71
C ASN A 23 -6.72 10.58 6.08
N ASP A 24 -5.56 11.02 6.55
CA ASP A 24 -4.99 10.63 7.83
C ASP A 24 -4.98 11.79 8.81
N ILE A 25 -4.88 11.45 10.08
CA ILE A 25 -4.47 12.38 11.13
C ILE A 25 -3.15 11.92 11.74
N ILE A 26 -2.46 12.86 12.36
CA ILE A 26 -1.32 12.57 13.23
C ILE A 26 -1.82 12.64 14.66
N GLN A 27 -1.75 11.53 15.36
CA GLN A 27 -2.10 11.41 16.77
C GLN A 27 -0.94 10.78 17.51
N ASP A 28 -0.46 11.42 18.58
CA ASP A 28 0.68 10.95 19.38
C ASP A 28 1.93 10.63 18.54
N GLY A 29 2.18 11.46 17.52
CA GLY A 29 3.33 11.31 16.61
C GLY A 29 3.18 10.21 15.56
N ARG A 30 2.06 9.48 15.54
CA ARG A 30 1.78 8.40 14.58
C ARG A 30 0.69 8.80 13.61
N ARG A 31 0.87 8.43 12.33
CA ARG A 31 -0.18 8.55 11.32
C ARG A 31 -1.21 7.45 11.51
N ARG A 32 -2.47 7.82 11.34
CA ARG A 32 -3.57 6.86 11.33
C ARG A 32 -4.65 7.29 10.33
N PRO A 33 -5.38 6.35 9.71
CA PRO A 33 -6.48 6.69 8.83
C PRO A 33 -7.60 7.37 9.62
N PHE A 34 -8.25 8.35 9.01
CA PHE A 34 -9.30 9.15 9.63
C PHE A 34 -10.57 9.23 8.81
N GLU A 35 -10.43 9.38 7.50
CA GLU A 35 -11.55 9.47 6.56
C GLU A 35 -11.25 8.76 5.27
N VAL A 36 -12.29 8.17 4.66
CA VAL A 36 -12.25 7.59 3.33
C VAL A 36 -13.32 8.25 2.47
N PHE A 37 -12.98 8.60 1.25
CA PHE A 37 -13.90 9.04 0.22
C PHE A 37 -13.77 8.14 -1.00
N ILE A 38 -14.91 7.71 -1.52
CA ILE A 38 -14.98 6.89 -2.73
C ILE A 38 -15.75 7.69 -3.77
N ASN A 39 -15.09 8.01 -4.88
CA ASN A 39 -15.66 8.74 -5.99
C ASN A 39 -15.74 7.84 -7.23
N SER A 40 -16.94 7.72 -7.80
CA SER A 40 -17.18 7.06 -9.07
C SER A 40 -18.20 7.85 -9.87
N LYS A 41 -18.07 7.83 -11.19
CA LYS A 41 -19.10 8.38 -12.10
C LYS A 41 -20.30 7.46 -12.27
N ASN A 42 -20.24 6.24 -11.73
CA ASN A 42 -21.34 5.30 -11.80
C ASN A 42 -22.44 5.71 -10.81
N VAL A 43 -23.56 6.19 -11.35
CA VAL A 43 -24.70 6.72 -10.58
C VAL A 43 -25.48 5.60 -9.88
N ASP A 44 -25.50 4.39 -10.46
CA ASP A 44 -26.26 3.25 -9.95
C ASP A 44 -25.81 2.79 -8.57
N HIS A 45 -24.56 3.07 -8.24
CA HIS A 45 -23.95 2.67 -6.97
C HIS A 45 -23.70 3.84 -6.00
N PHE A 46 -24.13 5.04 -6.35
CA PHE A 46 -23.80 6.25 -5.60
C PHE A 46 -24.25 6.18 -4.14
N ALA A 47 -25.51 5.81 -3.89
CA ALA A 47 -26.07 5.85 -2.53
C ALA A 47 -25.35 4.88 -1.57
N TRP A 48 -25.12 3.63 -1.98
CA TRP A 48 -24.44 2.66 -1.13
C TRP A 48 -22.95 2.98 -0.99
N THR A 49 -22.31 3.54 -2.03
CA THR A 49 -20.91 3.99 -1.98
C THR A 49 -20.75 5.11 -0.94
N VAL A 50 -21.65 6.08 -0.94
CA VAL A 50 -21.66 7.15 0.08
C VAL A 50 -21.90 6.58 1.47
N ALA A 51 -22.87 5.66 1.63
CA ALA A 51 -23.15 5.02 2.91
C ALA A 51 -21.93 4.26 3.46
N LEU A 52 -21.29 3.45 2.61
CA LEU A 52 -20.09 2.71 2.97
C LEU A 52 -18.95 3.65 3.39
N THR A 53 -18.69 4.68 2.61
CA THR A 53 -17.68 5.71 2.91
C THR A 53 -17.91 6.35 4.29
N ARG A 54 -19.17 6.71 4.59
CA ARG A 54 -19.54 7.30 5.88
C ARG A 54 -19.34 6.31 7.03
N MET A 55 -19.68 5.05 6.84
CA MET A 55 -19.51 4.01 7.88
C MET A 55 -18.03 3.73 8.15
N ILE A 56 -17.21 3.56 7.12
CA ILE A 56 -15.77 3.36 7.29
C ILE A 56 -15.15 4.57 7.99
N SER A 57 -15.48 5.79 7.55
CA SER A 57 -14.97 7.02 8.18
C SER A 57 -15.42 7.16 9.63
N ALA A 58 -16.64 6.75 9.95
CA ALA A 58 -17.12 6.77 11.34
C ALA A 58 -16.32 5.81 12.23
N VAL A 59 -15.98 4.61 11.72
CA VAL A 59 -15.12 3.66 12.43
C VAL A 59 -13.72 4.24 12.63
N PHE A 60 -13.12 4.83 11.59
CA PHE A 60 -11.77 5.41 11.67
C PHE A 60 -11.69 6.56 12.68
N ARG A 61 -12.70 7.41 12.72
CA ARG A 61 -12.78 8.53 13.70
C ARG A 61 -12.93 8.06 15.14
N ARG A 62 -13.48 6.88 15.36
CA ARG A 62 -13.62 6.31 16.71
C ARG A 62 -12.27 6.04 17.35
N GLY A 63 -11.25 5.75 16.57
CA GLY A 63 -9.91 5.49 17.05
C GLY A 63 -9.69 4.04 17.50
N GLY A 64 -8.49 3.79 18.03
CA GLY A 64 -8.06 2.45 18.38
C GLY A 64 -7.59 1.65 17.17
N ASP A 65 -7.57 0.33 17.29
CA ASP A 65 -7.28 -0.56 16.17
C ASP A 65 -8.51 -0.66 15.26
N VAL A 66 -8.36 -0.18 14.04
CA VAL A 66 -9.40 -0.17 13.00
C VAL A 66 -9.00 -1.04 11.81
N SER A 67 -7.94 -1.85 11.94
CA SER A 67 -7.44 -2.73 10.88
C SER A 67 -8.45 -3.78 10.44
N PHE A 68 -9.31 -4.23 11.35
CA PHE A 68 -10.37 -5.20 11.07
C PHE A 68 -11.30 -4.78 9.91
N VAL A 69 -11.47 -3.48 9.66
CA VAL A 69 -12.28 -2.97 8.53
C VAL A 69 -11.76 -3.51 7.20
N VAL A 70 -10.45 -3.67 7.07
CA VAL A 70 -9.83 -4.24 5.88
C VAL A 70 -10.24 -5.68 5.69
N ASP A 71 -10.18 -6.48 6.75
CA ASP A 71 -10.54 -7.91 6.71
C ASP A 71 -12.01 -8.09 6.36
N GLU A 72 -12.91 -7.29 6.94
CA GLU A 72 -14.34 -7.31 6.63
C GLU A 72 -14.62 -6.96 5.17
N LEU A 73 -13.94 -5.95 4.62
CA LEU A 73 -14.11 -5.59 3.22
C LEU A 73 -13.56 -6.67 2.28
N LYS A 74 -12.40 -7.24 2.60
CA LYS A 74 -11.76 -8.30 1.79
C LYS A 74 -12.54 -9.61 1.82
N ALA A 75 -13.31 -9.86 2.85
CA ALA A 75 -14.19 -11.04 2.99
C ALA A 75 -15.44 -10.98 2.09
N VAL A 76 -15.77 -9.82 1.51
CA VAL A 76 -16.95 -9.69 0.66
C VAL A 76 -16.66 -10.30 -0.71
N PHE A 77 -17.51 -11.23 -1.14
CA PHE A 77 -17.49 -11.79 -2.48
C PHE A 77 -18.69 -11.29 -3.30
N ASP A 78 -18.54 -11.19 -4.63
CA ASP A 78 -19.63 -10.90 -5.54
C ASP A 78 -20.19 -12.23 -6.08
N PRO A 79 -21.51 -12.49 -5.98
CA PRO A 79 -22.12 -13.71 -6.53
C PRO A 79 -21.91 -13.89 -8.04
N ARG A 80 -21.64 -12.80 -8.77
CA ARG A 80 -21.30 -12.83 -10.19
C ARG A 80 -19.85 -13.23 -10.46
N GLY A 81 -19.03 -13.33 -9.43
CA GLY A 81 -17.61 -13.63 -9.45
C GLY A 81 -16.75 -12.39 -9.33
N GLY A 82 -15.46 -12.62 -9.04
CA GLY A 82 -14.43 -11.59 -8.97
C GLY A 82 -13.58 -11.58 -10.23
N TYR A 83 -12.46 -10.85 -10.15
CA TYR A 83 -11.55 -10.66 -11.27
C TYR A 83 -10.10 -10.92 -10.87
N TRP A 84 -9.32 -11.35 -11.86
CA TRP A 84 -7.88 -11.42 -11.73
C TRP A 84 -7.26 -10.05 -12.02
N VAL A 85 -6.60 -9.49 -11.02
CA VAL A 85 -5.91 -8.19 -11.12
C VAL A 85 -4.45 -8.42 -10.73
N GLU A 86 -3.55 -8.11 -11.63
CA GLU A 86 -2.09 -8.26 -11.41
C GLU A 86 -1.68 -9.65 -10.87
N GLY A 87 -2.31 -10.71 -11.39
CA GLY A 87 -2.01 -12.09 -11.01
C GLY A 87 -2.63 -12.57 -9.70
N ARG A 88 -3.50 -11.76 -9.07
CA ARG A 88 -4.27 -12.12 -7.87
C ARG A 88 -5.76 -12.09 -8.15
N TYR A 89 -6.48 -13.05 -7.59
CA TYR A 89 -7.94 -13.08 -7.65
C TYR A 89 -8.53 -12.17 -6.59
N ILE A 90 -9.34 -11.21 -7.00
CA ILE A 90 -10.05 -10.28 -6.12
C ILE A 90 -11.54 -10.60 -6.22
N PRO A 91 -12.18 -11.04 -5.11
CA PRO A 91 -13.53 -11.61 -5.15
C PRO A 91 -14.64 -10.58 -5.38
N SER A 92 -14.37 -9.29 -5.18
CA SER A 92 -15.37 -8.23 -5.39
C SER A 92 -14.71 -6.85 -5.48
N LEU A 93 -15.47 -5.87 -5.95
CA LEU A 93 -15.06 -4.46 -5.88
C LEU A 93 -14.83 -4.01 -4.43
N LEU A 94 -15.63 -4.50 -3.49
CA LEU A 94 -15.46 -4.17 -2.05
C LEU A 94 -14.15 -4.74 -1.51
N ALA A 95 -13.78 -5.95 -1.92
CA ALA A 95 -12.47 -6.52 -1.59
C ALA A 95 -11.32 -5.69 -2.20
N ALA A 96 -11.47 -5.19 -3.42
CA ALA A 96 -10.49 -4.30 -4.03
C ALA A 96 -10.33 -2.99 -3.25
N ILE A 97 -11.42 -2.43 -2.75
CA ILE A 97 -11.40 -1.24 -1.87
C ILE A 97 -10.68 -1.57 -0.56
N GLY A 98 -10.95 -2.73 0.03
CA GLY A 98 -10.26 -3.22 1.22
C GLY A 98 -8.76 -3.33 1.03
N GLU A 99 -8.31 -3.90 -0.09
CA GLU A 99 -6.87 -3.99 -0.42
C GLU A 99 -6.20 -2.62 -0.57
N ILE A 100 -6.89 -1.63 -1.13
CA ILE A 100 -6.37 -0.26 -1.22
C ILE A 100 -6.19 0.36 0.16
N ILE A 101 -7.18 0.21 1.03
CA ILE A 101 -7.12 0.72 2.40
C ILE A 101 -6.00 0.02 3.18
N GLU A 102 -5.87 -1.30 3.06
CA GLU A 102 -4.77 -2.07 3.66
C GLU A 102 -3.41 -1.55 3.22
N ARG A 103 -3.21 -1.42 1.92
CA ARG A 103 -1.96 -0.90 1.35
C ARG A 103 -1.64 0.51 1.87
N HIS A 104 -2.66 1.35 2.02
CA HIS A 104 -2.51 2.66 2.63
C HIS A 104 -2.09 2.58 4.09
N MET A 105 -2.76 1.74 4.89
CA MET A 105 -2.43 1.53 6.31
C MET A 105 -1.02 1.00 6.51
N ILE A 106 -0.56 0.09 5.64
CA ILE A 106 0.82 -0.40 5.62
C ILE A 106 1.78 0.76 5.28
N ALA A 107 1.48 1.54 4.24
CA ALA A 107 2.33 2.63 3.79
C ALA A 107 2.54 3.74 4.84
N ILE A 108 1.53 3.98 5.70
CA ILE A 108 1.63 4.95 6.78
C ILE A 108 2.16 4.35 8.10
N GLY A 109 2.47 3.04 8.12
CA GLY A 109 2.95 2.33 9.31
C GLY A 109 1.88 2.11 10.38
N PHE A 110 0.59 2.12 10.01
CA PHE A 110 -0.53 1.84 10.93
C PHE A 110 -0.68 0.34 11.21
N ILE A 111 -0.48 -0.50 10.19
CA ILE A 111 -0.37 -1.97 10.31
C ILE A 111 0.98 -2.43 9.77
N ALA A 112 1.48 -3.54 10.33
CA ALA A 112 2.73 -4.14 9.90
C ALA A 112 2.62 -4.68 8.46
N ASN A 113 3.71 -4.61 7.72
CA ASN A 113 3.77 -5.21 6.39
C ASN A 113 3.96 -6.73 6.54
N PRO A 114 3.01 -7.57 6.13
CA PRO A 114 3.13 -9.03 6.27
C PRO A 114 4.27 -9.64 5.45
N ASN A 115 4.83 -8.89 4.50
CA ASN A 115 5.94 -9.33 3.65
C ASN A 115 7.32 -8.89 4.18
N VAL A 116 7.37 -8.20 5.32
CA VAL A 116 8.62 -7.78 5.97
C VAL A 116 8.74 -8.53 7.28
N SER A 117 9.81 -9.31 7.45
CA SER A 117 10.09 -9.96 8.72
C SER A 117 10.39 -8.93 9.82
N PRO A 118 10.04 -9.21 11.09
CA PRO A 118 10.27 -8.29 12.21
C PRO A 118 11.72 -7.80 12.33
N ASP A 119 12.68 -8.65 11.99
CA ASP A 119 14.11 -8.35 12.02
C ASP A 119 14.52 -7.29 10.96
N THR A 120 13.74 -7.15 9.90
CA THR A 120 13.98 -6.14 8.85
C THR A 120 13.35 -4.79 9.21
N GLU A 121 12.28 -4.80 9.98
CA GLU A 121 11.59 -3.57 10.44
C GLU A 121 12.43 -2.83 11.48
N GLU A 122 13.09 -3.54 12.39
CA GLU A 122 14.00 -2.97 13.39
C GLU A 122 15.26 -2.36 12.74
N ALA A 123 15.77 -2.98 11.66
CA ALA A 123 16.89 -2.46 10.87
C ALA A 123 16.55 -1.19 10.08
N LEU A 124 15.30 -1.03 9.64
CA LEU A 124 14.82 0.16 8.92
C LEU A 124 14.58 1.35 9.85
N ILE A 125 14.18 1.11 11.11
CA ILE A 125 13.97 2.16 12.12
C ILE A 125 15.31 2.69 12.65
N ALA A 126 16.38 1.88 12.59
CA ALA A 126 17.72 2.24 13.07
C ALA A 126 18.51 3.14 12.07
N LEU A 127 17.98 3.44 10.88
CA LEU A 127 18.65 4.33 9.95
C LEU A 127 18.38 5.80 10.33
N PRO A 128 19.41 6.64 10.58
CA PRO A 128 19.23 8.04 10.91
C PRO A 128 18.65 8.80 9.71
N ALA A 129 17.55 9.49 9.94
CA ALA A 129 16.97 10.42 8.98
C ALA A 129 17.92 11.62 8.82
N GLY A 130 18.66 11.66 7.71
CA GLY A 130 19.44 12.86 7.36
C GLY A 130 20.76 12.55 6.66
N GLY A 131 20.78 12.52 5.36
CA GLY A 131 21.97 12.55 4.53
C GLY A 131 21.67 13.20 3.21
N GLN A 132 21.96 14.49 3.10
CA GLN A 132 21.92 15.26 1.84
C GLN A 132 22.87 14.66 0.82
N ALA A 133 22.38 14.44 -0.39
CA ALA A 133 23.19 14.07 -1.53
C ALA A 133 24.07 15.25 -1.94
N GLN A 134 25.39 15.13 -1.74
CA GLN A 134 26.39 15.94 -2.47
C GLN A 134 27.11 15.00 -3.44
N GLY A 135 27.10 15.39 -4.71
CA GLY A 135 27.83 14.71 -5.76
C GLY A 135 29.33 14.96 -5.65
N GLY A 136 30.12 14.02 -6.11
CA GLY A 136 31.57 14.16 -6.29
C GLY A 136 32.22 12.79 -6.50
N GLY A 137 32.84 12.62 -7.64
CA GLY A 137 33.39 11.36 -8.12
C GLY A 137 34.71 10.94 -7.49
N SER A 138 35.14 9.80 -7.96
CA SER A 138 36.48 9.17 -8.00
C SER A 138 36.82 8.11 -6.95
N ASP A 139 37.00 6.92 -7.48
CA ASP A 139 38.01 5.86 -7.25
C ASP A 139 38.37 5.32 -5.88
N ALA A 140 38.28 3.97 -5.87
CA ALA A 140 39.10 2.98 -5.19
C ALA A 140 38.98 2.80 -3.66
N GLY A 141 38.57 1.59 -3.27
CA GLY A 141 38.84 1.03 -1.95
C GLY A 141 37.65 0.23 -1.41
N GLY A 142 37.81 -1.12 -1.32
CA GLY A 142 36.78 -2.05 -0.91
C GLY A 142 36.15 -1.72 0.44
N ASP A 143 34.85 -1.69 0.43
CA ASP A 143 34.02 -1.81 1.63
C ASP A 143 32.74 -2.53 1.22
N ASP A 144 32.48 -3.64 1.90
CA ASP A 144 31.46 -4.64 1.59
C ASP A 144 30.10 -4.22 2.19
N THR A 145 29.63 -3.04 1.81
CA THR A 145 28.27 -2.60 2.12
C THR A 145 27.36 -2.93 0.92
N PRO A 146 26.26 -3.68 1.11
CA PRO A 146 25.36 -4.03 0.02
C PRO A 146 24.66 -2.77 -0.50
N ARG A 147 25.17 -2.23 -1.60
CA ARG A 147 24.46 -1.16 -2.34
C ARG A 147 23.21 -1.77 -2.94
N LEU A 148 22.06 -1.42 -2.41
CA LEU A 148 20.76 -1.79 -2.95
C LEU A 148 20.64 -1.25 -4.37
N ARG A 149 20.71 -2.13 -5.36
CA ARG A 149 20.50 -1.78 -6.78
C ARG A 149 19.02 -1.50 -7.03
N GLY A 150 18.73 -0.50 -7.86
CA GLY A 150 17.38 -0.21 -8.29
C GLY A 150 16.81 -1.35 -9.14
N CYS A 151 15.56 -1.71 -8.90
CA CYS A 151 14.86 -2.73 -9.68
C CYS A 151 14.64 -2.25 -11.11
N PRO A 152 15.00 -3.03 -12.16
CA PRO A 152 14.80 -2.63 -13.55
C PRO A 152 13.31 -2.55 -13.95
N LYS A 153 12.41 -3.14 -13.16
CA LYS A 153 10.98 -3.13 -13.45
C LYS A 153 10.23 -1.98 -12.78
N CYS A 154 10.57 -1.63 -11.55
CA CYS A 154 9.84 -0.59 -10.79
C CYS A 154 10.70 0.61 -10.37
N GLY A 155 12.02 0.58 -10.62
CA GLY A 155 12.94 1.66 -10.27
C GLY A 155 13.24 1.81 -8.77
N THR A 156 12.56 1.06 -7.91
CA THR A 156 12.72 1.16 -6.45
C THR A 156 14.02 0.48 -6.01
N PRO A 157 14.84 1.10 -5.14
CA PRO A 157 15.98 0.42 -4.53
C PRO A 157 15.47 -0.67 -3.59
N GLY A 158 15.74 -1.93 -3.88
CA GLY A 158 15.21 -3.06 -3.11
C GLY A 158 15.44 -4.42 -3.78
N LEU A 159 16.49 -4.54 -4.59
CA LEU A 159 16.94 -5.84 -5.11
C LEU A 159 17.79 -6.54 -4.02
N ILE A 160 17.30 -7.69 -3.59
CA ILE A 160 18.04 -8.60 -2.72
C ILE A 160 18.48 -9.82 -3.50
N ARG A 161 19.67 -10.33 -3.22
CA ARG A 161 20.20 -11.54 -3.83
C ARG A 161 20.01 -12.70 -2.87
N GLN A 162 19.14 -13.66 -3.26
CA GLN A 162 18.89 -14.88 -2.51
C GLN A 162 19.09 -16.09 -3.44
N GLU A 163 19.90 -17.05 -3.01
CA GLU A 163 20.12 -18.34 -3.71
C GLU A 163 20.47 -18.21 -5.21
N GLY A 164 21.21 -17.16 -5.58
CA GLY A 164 21.60 -16.93 -6.98
C GLY A 164 20.60 -16.14 -7.82
N CYS A 165 19.45 -15.75 -7.26
CA CYS A 165 18.45 -14.91 -7.92
C CYS A 165 18.43 -13.50 -7.32
N GLU A 166 18.25 -12.48 -8.17
CA GLU A 166 18.00 -11.11 -7.74
C GLU A 166 16.50 -10.86 -7.70
N THR A 167 15.94 -10.68 -6.50
CA THR A 167 14.50 -10.50 -6.30
C THR A 167 14.22 -9.09 -5.75
N CYS A 168 13.26 -8.39 -6.36
CA CYS A 168 12.80 -7.09 -5.88
C CYS A 168 11.71 -7.26 -4.83
N VAL A 169 11.93 -6.74 -3.62
CA VAL A 169 10.97 -6.80 -2.51
C VAL A 169 9.73 -5.95 -2.72
N SER A 170 9.80 -4.94 -3.61
CA SER A 170 8.69 -4.00 -3.84
C SER A 170 7.69 -4.50 -4.90
N CYS A 171 8.16 -5.16 -5.97
CA CYS A 171 7.29 -5.56 -7.08
C CYS A 171 7.33 -7.05 -7.42
N GLY A 172 8.09 -7.85 -6.66
CA GLY A 172 8.23 -9.29 -6.89
C GLY A 172 9.02 -9.66 -8.15
N TYR A 173 9.68 -8.71 -8.82
CA TYR A 173 10.55 -9.01 -9.94
C TYR A 173 11.68 -9.93 -9.50
N SER A 174 11.86 -11.07 -10.20
CA SER A 174 12.95 -12.00 -9.94
C SER A 174 13.70 -12.32 -11.24
N LYS A 175 15.02 -12.28 -11.17
CA LYS A 175 15.93 -12.68 -12.25
C LYS A 175 16.98 -13.62 -11.66
N CYS A 176 16.93 -14.88 -12.09
CA CYS A 176 17.96 -15.87 -11.83
C CYS A 176 18.91 -15.90 -13.02
N GLY A 177 20.21 -15.89 -12.77
CA GLY A 177 21.25 -15.93 -13.79
C GLY A 177 21.87 -17.28 -13.90
#